data_0a453a1eba73d4002c6d19b663c3500b
#
_entry.id   0a453a1eba73d4002c6d19b663c3500b
#
_cell.length_a   1.000
_cell.length_b   1.000
_cell.length_c   1.000
_cell.angle_alpha   90.00
_cell.angle_beta   90.00
_cell.angle_gamma   90.00
#
_symmetry.space_group_name_H-M   'P 1'
#
loop_
_entity.id
_entity.type
_entity.pdbx_description
1 polymer ?
#
loop_
_entity_poly.entity_id
_entity_poly.type
_entity_poly.pdbx_seq_one_letter_code
_entity_poly.pdbx_strand_id
1 'polypeptide(L)'
;FRGEALPSIASVSKVTVVTRRNGDDFGTRYVVDNGNELDFGEMGAPLGTSVTVENLFERIPARKKFLSKELTEENAITNLISRFILANNKVSFKYTVNDKIVFNSLGEGTKSAIETVYGRDYLSNMIEIHSTMSDIVLQGFVNKPSFSKHSKAFQTLIVNGRYVLNDDISYTVYGCYQKYLMTRQYPTYVLYLDLPYDFVDVN
;
A
#
# COMPACT_ATOMS: atom_id res chain seq x y z
N PHE A 1 5.41 -8.83 13.60
CA PHE A 1 6.45 -8.30 12.70
C PHE A 1 7.75 -9.09 12.90
N ARG A 2 8.32 -9.65 11.84
CA ARG A 2 9.51 -10.52 11.94
C ARG A 2 10.81 -9.83 11.52
N GLY A 3 10.77 -8.69 10.82
CA GLY A 3 11.97 -7.98 10.34
C GLY A 3 12.76 -8.71 9.25
N GLU A 4 12.18 -9.72 8.58
CA GLU A 4 12.88 -10.63 7.66
C GLU A 4 12.76 -10.25 6.18
N ALA A 5 12.10 -9.15 5.84
CA ALA A 5 11.81 -8.79 4.45
C ALA A 5 13.08 -8.54 3.63
N LEU A 6 13.96 -7.65 4.09
CA LEU A 6 15.20 -7.33 3.38
C LEU A 6 16.16 -8.53 3.25
N PRO A 7 16.43 -9.31 4.31
CA PRO A 7 17.21 -10.54 4.18
C PRO A 7 16.62 -11.54 3.18
N SER A 8 15.30 -11.71 3.18
CA SER A 8 14.61 -12.60 2.24
C SER A 8 14.74 -12.11 0.79
N ILE A 9 14.63 -10.80 0.54
CA ILE A 9 14.84 -10.20 -0.79
C ILE A 9 16.31 -10.38 -1.21
N ALA A 10 17.26 -10.05 -0.33
CA ALA A 10 18.68 -10.12 -0.61
C ALA A 10 19.18 -11.54 -0.90
N SER A 11 18.52 -12.57 -0.36
CA SER A 11 18.86 -13.97 -0.62
C SER A 11 18.54 -14.44 -2.06
N VAL A 12 17.70 -13.70 -2.80
CA VAL A 12 17.19 -14.08 -4.13
C VAL A 12 17.37 -13.00 -5.20
N SER A 13 18.10 -11.95 -4.89
CA SER A 13 18.33 -10.80 -5.77
C SER A 13 19.65 -10.11 -5.43
N LYS A 14 20.03 -9.11 -6.21
CA LYS A 14 21.08 -8.16 -5.85
C LYS A 14 20.41 -6.93 -5.20
N VAL A 15 20.81 -6.62 -3.97
CA VAL A 15 20.31 -5.47 -3.21
C VAL A 15 21.45 -4.50 -2.98
N THR A 16 21.21 -3.24 -3.32
CA THR A 16 22.09 -2.11 -2.98
C THR A 16 21.33 -1.17 -2.04
N VAL A 17 21.88 -0.91 -0.87
CA VAL A 17 21.36 0.08 0.08
C VAL A 17 22.37 1.22 0.19
N VAL A 18 21.89 2.44 0.04
CA VAL A 18 22.67 3.66 0.27
C VAL A 18 21.88 4.51 1.27
N THR A 19 22.50 4.86 2.39
CA THR A 19 21.81 5.59 3.45
C THR A 19 22.71 6.64 4.09
N ARG A 20 22.13 7.81 4.42
CA ARG A 20 22.80 8.84 5.22
C ARG A 20 21.81 9.47 6.18
N ARG A 21 22.17 9.52 7.47
CA ARG A 21 21.38 10.21 8.51
C ARG A 21 21.69 11.70 8.50
N ASN A 22 20.78 12.47 9.04
CA ASN A 22 21.05 13.89 9.32
C ASN A 22 22.16 14.01 10.38
N GLY A 23 23.18 14.84 10.07
CA GLY A 23 24.36 15.04 10.92
C GLY A 23 25.55 14.15 10.59
N ASP A 24 25.43 13.17 9.70
CA ASP A 24 26.57 12.39 9.23
C ASP A 24 27.22 13.10 8.01
N ASP A 25 28.56 13.17 7.96
CA ASP A 25 29.31 13.78 6.87
C ASP A 25 29.25 12.90 5.61
N PHE A 26 29.26 11.58 5.76
CA PHE A 26 29.19 10.58 4.71
C PHE A 26 28.01 9.66 4.88
N GLY A 27 27.54 9.07 3.80
CA GLY A 27 26.60 7.98 3.81
C GLY A 27 27.32 6.63 3.81
N THR A 28 26.56 5.57 4.02
CA THR A 28 27.02 4.18 3.93
C THR A 28 26.40 3.51 2.71
N ARG A 29 27.20 2.79 1.95
CA ARG A 29 26.78 1.90 0.88
C ARG A 29 26.96 0.44 1.31
N TYR A 30 25.96 -0.38 1.05
CA TYR A 30 25.98 -1.82 1.31
C TYR A 30 25.43 -2.56 0.09
N VAL A 31 26.15 -3.58 -0.40
CA VAL A 31 25.75 -4.38 -1.57
C VAL A 31 25.78 -5.86 -1.22
N VAL A 32 24.65 -6.53 -1.44
CA VAL A 32 24.50 -7.97 -1.29
C VAL A 32 24.00 -8.56 -2.60
N ASP A 33 24.54 -9.67 -3.06
CA ASP A 33 24.08 -10.42 -4.24
C ASP A 33 23.81 -11.88 -3.88
N ASN A 34 22.53 -12.26 -3.91
CA ASN A 34 22.08 -13.61 -3.56
C ASN A 34 22.65 -14.11 -2.22
N GLY A 35 22.57 -13.26 -1.19
CA GLY A 35 23.02 -13.55 0.17
C GLY A 35 24.50 -13.37 0.42
N ASN A 36 25.31 -13.03 -0.59
CA ASN A 36 26.74 -12.79 -0.44
C ASN A 36 27.02 -11.29 -0.40
N GLU A 37 27.71 -10.82 0.64
CA GLU A 37 28.18 -9.44 0.73
C GLU A 37 29.23 -9.19 -0.36
N LEU A 38 29.02 -8.13 -1.15
CA LEU A 38 29.96 -7.72 -2.20
C LEU A 38 30.72 -6.46 -1.83
N ASP A 39 30.08 -5.54 -1.11
CA ASP A 39 30.67 -4.24 -0.80
C ASP A 39 30.02 -3.63 0.45
N PHE A 40 30.85 -3.01 1.28
CA PHE A 40 30.43 -2.22 2.44
C PHE A 40 31.43 -1.08 2.67
N GLY A 41 30.97 0.16 2.63
CA GLY A 41 31.86 1.31 2.82
C GLY A 41 31.16 2.64 2.86
N GLU A 42 31.92 3.68 3.14
CA GLU A 42 31.46 5.06 3.12
C GLU A 42 31.39 5.60 1.69
N MET A 43 30.40 6.47 1.44
CA MET A 43 30.26 7.19 0.17
C MET A 43 29.52 8.51 0.35
N GLY A 44 29.71 9.44 -0.62
CA GLY A 44 28.85 10.62 -0.71
C GLY A 44 27.42 10.20 -1.07
N ALA A 45 26.43 10.61 -0.28
CA ALA A 45 25.03 10.28 -0.49
C ALA A 45 24.10 11.43 -0.05
N PRO A 46 22.92 11.61 -0.67
CA PRO A 46 21.90 12.50 -0.14
C PRO A 46 21.35 11.98 1.19
N LEU A 47 20.71 12.86 1.97
CA LEU A 47 19.99 12.45 3.19
C LEU A 47 18.86 11.48 2.86
N GLY A 48 18.67 10.47 3.73
CA GLY A 48 17.66 9.45 3.57
C GLY A 48 18.23 8.11 3.14
N THR A 49 17.38 7.22 2.66
CA THR A 49 17.75 5.85 2.28
C THR A 49 17.24 5.53 0.88
N SER A 50 18.13 4.99 0.05
CA SER A 50 17.80 4.39 -1.24
C SER A 50 18.02 2.87 -1.16
N VAL A 51 17.04 2.11 -1.61
CA VAL A 51 17.13 0.65 -1.73
C VAL A 51 16.87 0.29 -3.18
N THR A 52 17.85 -0.35 -3.81
CA THR A 52 17.74 -0.83 -5.20
C THR A 52 17.73 -2.35 -5.17
N VAL A 53 16.76 -2.96 -5.85
CA VAL A 53 16.66 -4.42 -6.02
C VAL A 53 16.77 -4.74 -7.50
N GLU A 54 17.73 -5.58 -7.87
CA GLU A 54 18.01 -5.96 -9.24
C GLU A 54 18.06 -7.48 -9.35
N ASN A 55 17.83 -8.01 -10.56
CA ASN A 55 18.03 -9.42 -10.89
C ASN A 55 17.23 -10.39 -10.01
N LEU A 56 15.96 -10.04 -9.69
CA LEU A 56 15.09 -10.87 -8.87
C LEU A 56 14.94 -12.27 -9.48
N PHE A 57 15.24 -13.32 -8.69
CA PHE A 57 15.18 -14.73 -9.06
C PHE A 57 16.08 -15.13 -10.25
N GLU A 58 17.07 -14.32 -10.65
CA GLU A 58 17.91 -14.64 -11.81
C GLU A 58 18.66 -15.96 -11.64
N ARG A 59 19.13 -16.25 -10.40
CA ARG A 59 19.82 -17.51 -10.07
C ARG A 59 18.88 -18.63 -9.63
N ILE A 60 17.56 -18.42 -9.69
CA ILE A 60 16.56 -19.43 -9.29
C ILE A 60 15.54 -19.62 -10.43
N PRO A 61 15.91 -20.34 -11.51
CA PRO A 61 15.06 -20.49 -12.71
C PRO A 61 13.66 -21.00 -12.41
N ALA A 62 13.50 -21.87 -11.42
CA ALA A 62 12.22 -22.38 -11.00
C ALA A 62 11.29 -21.27 -10.52
N ARG A 63 11.78 -20.35 -9.66
CA ARG A 63 10.99 -19.20 -9.18
C ARG A 63 10.77 -18.16 -10.28
N LYS A 64 11.77 -17.91 -11.14
CA LYS A 64 11.65 -16.97 -12.25
C LYS A 64 10.51 -17.36 -13.21
N LYS A 65 10.28 -18.65 -13.43
CA LYS A 65 9.18 -19.18 -14.26
C LYS A 65 7.79 -18.93 -13.68
N PHE A 66 7.66 -18.72 -12.36
CA PHE A 66 6.40 -18.43 -11.69
C PHE A 66 6.04 -16.95 -11.69
N LEU A 67 6.93 -16.06 -12.10
CA LEU A 67 6.58 -14.66 -12.31
C LEU A 67 5.53 -14.57 -13.40
N SER A 68 4.50 -13.78 -13.14
CA SER A 68 3.44 -13.50 -14.09
C SER A 68 3.97 -12.62 -15.24
N LYS A 69 3.11 -12.29 -16.19
CA LYS A 69 3.44 -11.29 -17.21
C LYS A 69 3.71 -9.94 -16.54
N GLU A 70 4.64 -9.17 -17.09
CA GLU A 70 5.07 -7.87 -16.57
C GLU A 70 3.88 -6.96 -16.20
N LEU A 71 2.89 -6.83 -17.06
CA LEU A 71 1.68 -6.04 -16.79
C LEU A 71 0.88 -6.55 -15.58
N THR A 72 0.88 -7.87 -15.33
CA THR A 72 0.18 -8.46 -14.16
C THR A 72 0.91 -8.12 -12.87
N GLU A 73 2.24 -8.22 -12.87
CA GLU A 73 3.09 -7.84 -11.73
C GLU A 73 3.00 -6.32 -11.48
N GLU A 74 3.05 -5.50 -12.52
CA GLU A 74 2.87 -4.05 -12.43
C GLU A 74 1.53 -3.69 -11.79
N ASN A 75 0.42 -4.30 -12.22
CA ASN A 75 -0.89 -4.07 -11.64
C ASN A 75 -0.96 -4.49 -10.16
N ALA A 76 -0.31 -5.60 -9.78
CA ALA A 76 -0.25 -6.06 -8.40
C ALA A 76 0.53 -5.07 -7.52
N ILE A 77 1.67 -4.57 -8.00
CA ILE A 77 2.47 -3.55 -7.30
C ILE A 77 1.70 -2.24 -7.20
N THR A 78 1.07 -1.78 -8.28
CA THR A 78 0.26 -0.56 -8.31
C THR A 78 -0.88 -0.62 -7.29
N ASN A 79 -1.58 -1.76 -7.20
CA ASN A 79 -2.61 -1.99 -6.19
C ASN A 79 -2.06 -1.96 -4.76
N LEU A 80 -0.87 -2.52 -4.54
CA LEU A 80 -0.21 -2.48 -3.23
C LEU A 80 0.17 -1.04 -2.84
N ILE A 81 0.77 -0.28 -3.76
CA ILE A 81 1.14 1.12 -3.53
C ILE A 81 -0.10 1.98 -3.26
N SER A 82 -1.21 1.77 -3.98
CA SER A 82 -2.47 2.49 -3.71
C SER A 82 -2.96 2.27 -2.27
N ARG A 83 -2.82 1.06 -1.74
CA ARG A 83 -3.17 0.73 -0.35
C ARG A 83 -2.24 1.40 0.67
N PHE A 84 -0.94 1.49 0.37
CA PHE A 84 0.01 2.23 1.20
C PHE A 84 -0.31 3.73 1.25
N ILE A 85 -0.64 4.35 0.11
CA ILE A 85 -1.05 5.75 0.05
C ILE A 85 -2.30 5.99 0.92
N LEU A 86 -3.31 5.12 0.81
CA LEU A 86 -4.54 5.24 1.60
C LEU A 86 -4.30 5.00 3.10
N ALA A 87 -3.48 3.99 3.45
CA ALA A 87 -3.18 3.67 4.84
C ALA A 87 -2.28 4.72 5.52
N ASN A 88 -1.39 5.37 4.75
CA ASN A 88 -0.42 6.35 5.25
C ASN A 88 -0.66 7.73 4.62
N ASN A 89 -1.89 8.22 4.70
CA ASN A 89 -2.37 9.40 4.00
C ASN A 89 -1.69 10.73 4.41
N LYS A 90 -0.84 10.73 5.44
CA LYS A 90 0.01 11.85 5.86
C LYS A 90 1.45 11.74 5.36
N VAL A 91 1.79 10.68 4.64
CA VAL A 91 3.10 10.45 4.02
C VAL A 91 3.02 10.80 2.54
N SER A 92 4.04 11.48 2.04
CA SER A 92 4.18 11.75 0.61
C SER A 92 4.70 10.50 -0.11
N PHE A 93 4.05 10.14 -1.22
CA PHE A 93 4.42 9.02 -2.09
C PHE A 93 4.56 9.49 -3.52
N LYS A 94 5.67 9.12 -4.16
CA LYS A 94 5.83 9.22 -5.61
C LYS A 94 6.11 7.82 -6.16
N TYR A 95 5.19 7.30 -6.96
CA TYR A 95 5.32 6.00 -7.61
C TYR A 95 5.44 6.17 -9.12
N THR A 96 6.49 5.59 -9.68
CA THR A 96 6.79 5.64 -11.11
C THR A 96 6.96 4.24 -11.67
N VAL A 97 6.52 4.03 -12.89
CA VAL A 97 6.71 2.80 -13.67
C VAL A 97 7.29 3.21 -15.02
N ASN A 98 8.45 2.67 -15.40
CA ASN A 98 9.14 2.99 -16.65
C ASN A 98 9.20 4.51 -16.88
N ASP A 99 9.70 5.26 -15.88
CA ASP A 99 9.84 6.72 -15.85
C ASP A 99 8.52 7.53 -15.92
N LYS A 100 7.36 6.88 -15.98
CA LYS A 100 6.06 7.55 -15.96
C LYS A 100 5.52 7.59 -14.53
N ILE A 101 5.08 8.77 -14.10
CA ILE A 101 4.43 8.93 -12.78
C ILE A 101 3.05 8.27 -12.85
N VAL A 102 2.82 7.28 -11.98
CA VAL A 102 1.52 6.61 -11.77
C VAL A 102 0.78 7.26 -10.62
N PHE A 103 1.46 7.46 -9.48
CA PHE A 103 0.91 8.19 -8.35
C PHE A 103 1.88 9.26 -7.85
N ASN A 104 1.31 10.40 -7.42
CA ASN A 104 2.03 11.47 -6.74
C ASN A 104 1.15 12.02 -5.62
N SER A 105 1.24 11.41 -4.44
CA SER A 105 0.51 11.82 -3.24
C SER A 105 1.39 12.74 -2.39
N LEU A 106 0.84 13.87 -1.96
CA LEU A 106 1.59 14.86 -1.17
C LEU A 106 1.48 14.66 0.35
N GLY A 107 0.70 13.67 0.80
CA GLY A 107 0.53 13.41 2.24
C GLY A 107 -0.42 14.41 2.93
N GLU A 108 -1.37 14.97 2.20
CA GLU A 108 -2.30 16.01 2.67
C GLU A 108 -3.57 15.46 3.33
N GLY A 109 -3.57 14.18 3.70
CA GLY A 109 -4.67 13.54 4.40
C GLY A 109 -5.57 12.68 3.50
N THR A 110 -6.65 12.18 4.09
CA THR A 110 -7.49 11.13 3.50
C THR A 110 -8.13 11.53 2.17
N LYS A 111 -8.67 12.76 2.06
CA LYS A 111 -9.33 13.22 0.82
C LYS A 111 -8.34 13.28 -0.35
N SER A 112 -7.17 13.85 -0.11
CA SER A 112 -6.10 13.94 -1.12
C SER A 112 -5.60 12.53 -1.52
N ALA A 113 -5.45 11.62 -0.57
CA ALA A 113 -5.07 10.23 -0.84
C ALA A 113 -6.13 9.51 -1.70
N ILE A 114 -7.42 9.66 -1.39
CA ILE A 114 -8.52 9.08 -2.18
C ILE A 114 -8.55 9.69 -3.60
N GLU A 115 -8.39 11.00 -3.73
CA GLU A 115 -8.34 11.67 -5.04
C GLU A 115 -7.15 11.19 -5.86
N THR A 116 -5.98 11.01 -5.24
CA THR A 116 -4.78 10.49 -5.91
C THR A 116 -4.98 9.06 -6.43
N VAL A 117 -5.60 8.19 -5.63
CA VAL A 117 -5.74 6.76 -5.96
C VAL A 117 -6.92 6.48 -6.89
N TYR A 118 -8.07 7.09 -6.62
CA TYR A 118 -9.32 6.77 -7.30
C TYR A 118 -9.85 7.88 -8.21
N GLY A 119 -9.25 9.08 -8.14
CA GLY A 119 -9.64 10.24 -8.93
C GLY A 119 -10.70 11.12 -8.27
N ARG A 120 -10.80 12.34 -8.78
CA ARG A 120 -11.72 13.38 -8.28
C ARG A 120 -13.20 13.00 -8.39
N ASP A 121 -13.58 12.35 -9.49
CA ASP A 121 -14.95 11.89 -9.69
C ASP A 121 -15.37 10.88 -8.62
N TYR A 122 -14.48 9.96 -8.27
CA TYR A 122 -14.73 9.03 -7.17
C TYR A 122 -14.98 9.77 -5.85
N LEU A 123 -14.07 10.68 -5.46
CA LEU A 123 -14.19 11.43 -4.21
C LEU A 123 -15.48 12.29 -4.15
N SER A 124 -15.89 12.91 -5.27
CA SER A 124 -17.10 13.74 -5.33
C SER A 124 -18.39 12.95 -5.10
N ASN A 125 -18.35 11.64 -5.32
CA ASN A 125 -19.46 10.72 -5.11
C ASN A 125 -19.40 9.98 -3.77
N MET A 126 -18.49 10.37 -2.88
CA MET A 126 -18.35 9.78 -1.55
C MET A 126 -19.02 10.67 -0.48
N ILE A 127 -19.44 10.02 0.59
CA ILE A 127 -19.99 10.60 1.80
C ILE A 127 -19.00 10.32 2.92
N GLU A 128 -18.56 11.36 3.60
CA GLU A 128 -17.70 11.23 4.78
C GLU A 128 -18.51 10.72 5.96
N ILE A 129 -17.97 9.74 6.67
CA ILE A 129 -18.59 9.17 7.86
C ILE A 129 -17.63 9.21 9.04
N HIS A 130 -18.17 9.39 10.23
CA HIS A 130 -17.47 9.27 11.49
C HIS A 130 -18.42 8.73 12.56
N SER A 131 -17.95 7.75 13.33
CA SER A 131 -18.69 7.17 14.45
C SER A 131 -17.71 6.72 15.52
N THR A 132 -18.08 6.92 16.78
CA THR A 132 -17.29 6.44 17.92
C THR A 132 -18.21 5.65 18.84
N MET A 133 -17.77 4.46 19.23
CA MET A 133 -18.48 3.58 20.18
C MET A 133 -17.45 3.03 21.17
N SER A 134 -17.50 3.51 22.40
CA SER A 134 -16.47 3.23 23.41
C SER A 134 -15.08 3.59 22.86
N ASP A 135 -14.14 2.64 22.83
CA ASP A 135 -12.78 2.80 22.35
C ASP A 135 -12.61 2.46 20.86
N ILE A 136 -13.73 2.25 20.14
CA ILE A 136 -13.73 1.93 18.71
C ILE A 136 -14.08 3.20 17.92
N VAL A 137 -13.23 3.58 16.99
CA VAL A 137 -13.48 4.72 16.08
C VAL A 137 -13.57 4.21 14.66
N LEU A 138 -14.69 4.46 14.00
CA LEU A 138 -14.90 4.24 12.58
C LEU A 138 -14.96 5.57 11.88
N GLN A 139 -14.10 5.79 10.90
CA GLN A 139 -14.11 6.99 10.06
C GLN A 139 -13.78 6.65 8.62
N GLY A 140 -14.10 7.53 7.69
CA GLY A 140 -13.76 7.33 6.29
C GLY A 140 -14.84 7.79 5.33
N PHE A 141 -14.93 7.11 4.21
CA PHE A 141 -15.77 7.50 3.08
C PHE A 141 -16.52 6.29 2.53
N VAL A 142 -17.82 6.46 2.31
CA VAL A 142 -18.69 5.48 1.64
C VAL A 142 -19.35 6.13 0.42
N ASN A 143 -19.68 5.37 -0.61
CA ASN A 143 -20.30 5.96 -1.81
C ASN A 143 -21.74 6.41 -1.59
N LYS A 144 -22.18 7.41 -2.36
CA LYS A 144 -23.60 7.66 -2.56
C LYS A 144 -24.25 6.43 -3.21
N PRO A 145 -25.49 6.06 -2.86
CA PRO A 145 -26.15 4.87 -3.42
C PRO A 145 -26.18 4.81 -4.94
N SER A 146 -26.22 5.96 -5.60
CA SER A 146 -26.19 6.09 -7.07
C SER A 146 -24.84 5.83 -7.70
N PHE A 147 -23.77 5.71 -6.91
CA PHE A 147 -22.39 5.54 -7.37
C PHE A 147 -21.83 4.20 -6.87
N SER A 148 -22.19 3.11 -7.54
CA SER A 148 -21.71 1.76 -7.25
C SER A 148 -20.77 1.25 -8.34
N LYS A 149 -20.06 0.16 -8.07
CA LYS A 149 -19.11 -0.46 -9.01
C LYS A 149 -19.44 -1.94 -9.21
N HIS A 150 -19.01 -2.49 -10.35
CA HIS A 150 -19.17 -3.93 -10.65
C HIS A 150 -18.07 -4.81 -10.01
N SER A 151 -17.18 -4.22 -9.22
CA SER A 151 -16.05 -4.91 -8.59
C SER A 151 -15.88 -4.45 -7.14
N LYS A 152 -15.49 -5.40 -6.28
CA LYS A 152 -15.08 -5.15 -4.89
C LYS A 152 -13.69 -4.50 -4.77
N ALA A 153 -12.95 -4.30 -5.88
CA ALA A 153 -11.61 -3.70 -5.87
C ALA A 153 -11.57 -2.28 -5.29
N PHE A 154 -12.72 -1.61 -5.22
CA PHE A 154 -12.90 -0.26 -4.64
C PHE A 154 -13.34 -0.30 -3.16
N GLN A 155 -13.15 -1.42 -2.49
CA GLN A 155 -13.41 -1.59 -1.06
C GLN A 155 -12.09 -1.62 -0.32
N THR A 156 -11.83 -0.58 0.47
CA THR A 156 -10.59 -0.46 1.25
C THR A 156 -10.94 -0.35 2.72
N LEU A 157 -10.43 -1.30 3.52
CA LEU A 157 -10.50 -1.29 4.96
C LEU A 157 -9.10 -1.16 5.54
N ILE A 158 -8.92 -0.22 6.45
CA ILE A 158 -7.68 0.02 7.17
C ILE A 158 -7.97 -0.11 8.65
N VAL A 159 -7.34 -1.07 9.32
CA VAL A 159 -7.50 -1.33 10.75
C VAL A 159 -6.19 -0.99 11.45
N ASN A 160 -6.24 -0.07 12.42
CA ASN A 160 -5.04 0.39 13.15
C ASN A 160 -3.87 0.74 12.20
N GLY A 161 -4.17 1.45 11.09
CA GLY A 161 -3.20 1.87 10.08
C GLY A 161 -2.75 0.78 9.10
N ARG A 162 -3.34 -0.43 9.13
CA ARG A 162 -3.00 -1.52 8.21
C ARG A 162 -4.16 -1.86 7.29
N TYR A 163 -3.86 -2.04 6.01
CA TYR A 163 -4.84 -2.59 5.07
C TYR A 163 -5.20 -4.02 5.44
N VAL A 164 -6.51 -4.30 5.50
CA VAL A 164 -7.06 -5.60 5.89
C VAL A 164 -8.12 -6.03 4.88
N LEU A 165 -8.14 -7.32 4.56
CA LEU A 165 -9.25 -7.96 3.87
C LEU A 165 -10.15 -8.61 4.91
N ASN A 166 -11.43 -8.22 4.94
CA ASN A 166 -12.42 -8.79 5.84
C ASN A 166 -13.77 -8.89 5.13
N ASP A 167 -14.21 -10.12 4.88
CA ASP A 167 -15.45 -10.39 4.16
C ASP A 167 -16.69 -10.06 4.99
N ASP A 168 -16.65 -10.18 6.31
CA ASP A 168 -17.80 -9.87 7.19
C ASP A 168 -18.12 -8.38 7.15
N ILE A 169 -17.09 -7.52 7.21
CA ILE A 169 -17.27 -6.07 7.08
C ILE A 169 -17.76 -5.73 5.68
N SER A 170 -17.19 -6.32 4.63
CA SER A 170 -17.64 -6.14 3.25
C SER A 170 -19.12 -6.54 3.10
N TYR A 171 -19.51 -7.66 3.67
CA TYR A 171 -20.89 -8.14 3.64
C TYR A 171 -21.84 -7.23 4.45
N THR A 172 -21.42 -6.77 5.63
CA THR A 172 -22.19 -5.84 6.46
C THR A 172 -22.45 -4.54 5.73
N VAL A 173 -21.41 -3.94 5.12
CA VAL A 173 -21.57 -2.73 4.31
C VAL A 173 -22.48 -2.99 3.12
N TYR A 174 -22.31 -4.12 2.42
CA TYR A 174 -23.21 -4.51 1.32
C TYR A 174 -24.68 -4.58 1.78
N GLY A 175 -24.95 -5.17 2.95
CA GLY A 175 -26.28 -5.23 3.54
C GLY A 175 -26.96 -3.87 3.71
N CYS A 176 -26.19 -2.86 4.11
CA CYS A 176 -26.69 -1.48 4.22
C CYS A 176 -27.13 -0.89 2.88
N TYR A 177 -26.51 -1.32 1.79
CA TYR A 177 -26.78 -0.84 0.44
C TYR A 177 -27.76 -1.71 -0.37
N GLN A 178 -28.14 -2.88 0.12
CA GLN A 178 -28.85 -3.92 -0.63
C GLN A 178 -30.14 -3.38 -1.33
N LYS A 179 -30.85 -2.46 -0.71
CA LYS A 179 -32.08 -1.87 -1.25
C LYS A 179 -31.83 -0.87 -2.39
N TYR A 180 -30.61 -0.42 -2.57
CA TYR A 180 -30.24 0.62 -3.51
C TYR A 180 -29.37 0.13 -4.66
N LEU A 181 -28.78 -1.08 -4.53
CA LEU A 181 -27.87 -1.64 -5.51
C LEU A 181 -28.62 -2.44 -6.57
N MET A 182 -28.20 -2.28 -7.81
CA MET A 182 -28.61 -3.20 -8.89
C MET A 182 -27.85 -4.53 -8.75
N THR A 183 -28.34 -5.55 -9.44
CA THR A 183 -27.71 -6.88 -9.50
C THR A 183 -26.23 -6.76 -9.92
N ARG A 184 -25.35 -7.46 -9.23
CA ARG A 184 -23.89 -7.45 -9.46
C ARG A 184 -23.21 -6.09 -9.30
N GLN A 185 -23.77 -5.23 -8.49
CA GLN A 185 -23.14 -4.00 -8.05
C GLN A 185 -22.70 -4.09 -6.61
N TYR A 186 -21.63 -3.39 -6.27
CA TYR A 186 -21.03 -3.38 -4.94
C TYR A 186 -20.88 -1.94 -4.47
N PRO A 187 -21.10 -1.68 -3.16
CA PRO A 187 -20.73 -0.40 -2.57
C PRO A 187 -19.22 -0.24 -2.61
N THR A 188 -18.77 1.00 -2.64
CA THR A 188 -17.37 1.34 -2.56
C THR A 188 -17.10 2.11 -1.28
N TYR A 189 -15.93 1.91 -0.69
CA TYR A 189 -15.58 2.58 0.56
C TYR A 189 -14.09 2.65 0.78
N VAL A 190 -13.68 3.63 1.57
CA VAL A 190 -12.38 3.70 2.22
C VAL A 190 -12.65 3.93 3.70
N LEU A 191 -12.54 2.88 4.50
CA LEU A 191 -12.86 2.88 5.92
C LEU A 191 -11.59 2.72 6.76
N TYR A 192 -11.49 3.52 7.81
CA TYR A 192 -10.47 3.46 8.84
C TYR A 192 -11.17 3.05 10.13
N LEU A 193 -10.68 1.98 10.72
CA LEU A 193 -11.22 1.40 11.95
C LEU A 193 -10.09 1.34 12.98
N ASP A 194 -10.17 2.16 13.99
CA ASP A 194 -9.24 2.15 15.11
C ASP A 194 -9.88 1.39 16.28
N LEU A 195 -9.20 0.35 16.74
CA LEU A 195 -9.63 -0.55 17.82
C LEU A 195 -8.51 -0.71 18.84
N PRO A 196 -8.85 -1.04 20.12
CA PRO A 196 -7.87 -1.56 21.07
C PRO A 196 -7.14 -2.79 20.51
N TYR A 197 -5.84 -2.88 20.78
CA TYR A 197 -4.99 -3.93 20.18
C TYR A 197 -5.37 -5.35 20.56
N ASP A 198 -6.01 -5.53 21.72
CA ASP A 198 -6.51 -6.81 22.24
C ASP A 198 -7.70 -7.37 21.43
N PHE A 199 -8.34 -6.53 20.60
CA PHE A 199 -9.39 -6.96 19.67
C PHE A 199 -8.87 -7.36 18.29
N VAL A 200 -7.56 -7.22 18.05
CA VAL A 200 -6.97 -7.48 16.73
C VAL A 200 -6.00 -8.64 16.82
N ASP A 201 -6.31 -9.73 16.15
CA ASP A 201 -5.33 -10.79 15.92
C ASP A 201 -4.37 -10.36 14.80
N VAL A 202 -3.08 -10.37 15.12
CA VAL A 202 -2.00 -9.90 14.23
C VAL A 202 -1.27 -11.08 13.59
N ASN A 203 -2.01 -11.95 12.95
CA ASN A 203 -1.39 -13.04 12.17
C ASN A 203 -1.41 -12.79 10.69
#